data_06c2574f18e3c894757ab9467c84e8c3
#
_entry.id   06c2574f18e3c894757ab9467c84e8c3
#
_cell.length_a   1.000
_cell.length_b   1.000
_cell.length_c   1.000
_cell.angle_alpha   90.00
_cell.angle_beta   90.00
_cell.angle_gamma   90.00
#
_symmetry.space_group_name_H-M   'P 1'
#
loop_
_entity.id
_entity.type
_entity.pdbx_description
1 polymer ?
#
loop_
_entity_poly.entity_id
_entity_poly.type
_entity_poly.pdbx_seq_one_letter_code
_entity_poly.pdbx_strand_id
1 'polypeptide(L)'
;MEMEISDLVQMMNEQQPRLQHLSIEREKEITQDLILLLMTVSVLNRWTLQDILTFYKFSESECIQKLARLDKLKIIELLPKNKIKLLIAPNFSWRGNGPIQQFFQEKIAAEYFKTKFNDEDECLIGLNGMLSSQSNGEFQRKLKKLARDFDDINNDDASLPLEQRNGVTVVMAVRNWRYGLFAPLLRR
;
A
#
# COMPACT_ATOMS: atom_id res chain seq x y z
N MET A 1 35.13 19.31 -15.90
CA MET A 1 33.82 19.11 -15.26
C MET A 1 34.04 18.01 -14.22
N GLU A 2 34.39 18.42 -12.99
CA GLU A 2 34.61 17.49 -11.89
C GLU A 2 33.24 17.10 -11.36
N MET A 3 32.87 15.84 -11.54
CA MET A 3 31.74 15.24 -10.85
C MET A 3 32.15 15.00 -9.41
N GLU A 4 31.44 15.59 -8.45
CA GLU A 4 31.72 15.37 -7.04
C GLU A 4 31.40 13.92 -6.66
N ILE A 5 32.12 13.38 -5.69
CA ILE A 5 31.90 12.00 -5.17
C ILE A 5 30.45 11.84 -4.69
N SER A 6 29.83 12.92 -4.20
CA SER A 6 28.41 12.97 -3.83
C SER A 6 27.47 12.68 -5.02
N ASP A 7 27.79 13.19 -6.23
CA ASP A 7 26.98 12.97 -7.43
C ASP A 7 27.10 11.51 -7.91
N LEU A 8 28.30 10.92 -7.80
CA LEU A 8 28.53 9.51 -8.09
C LEU A 8 27.79 8.59 -7.12
N VAL A 9 27.80 8.90 -5.81
CA VAL A 9 27.07 8.14 -4.78
C VAL A 9 25.56 8.29 -5.00
N GLN A 10 25.09 9.46 -5.39
CA GLN A 10 23.68 9.67 -5.70
C GLN A 10 23.25 8.90 -6.96
N MET A 11 24.04 8.93 -8.03
CA MET A 11 23.82 8.11 -9.24
C MET A 11 23.89 6.61 -8.98
N MET A 12 24.80 6.14 -8.11
CA MET A 12 24.87 4.72 -7.71
C MET A 12 23.66 4.31 -6.88
N ASN A 13 23.13 5.19 -6.03
CA ASN A 13 21.90 4.93 -5.25
C ASN A 13 20.63 4.94 -6.12
N GLU A 14 20.62 5.70 -7.22
CA GLU A 14 19.52 5.72 -8.19
C GLU A 14 19.51 4.48 -9.11
N GLN A 15 20.62 3.75 -9.24
CA GLN A 15 20.76 2.57 -10.09
C GLN A 15 20.37 1.24 -9.40
N GLN A 16 20.05 1.23 -8.09
CA GLN A 16 19.52 0.01 -7.50
C GLN A 16 18.08 -0.22 -7.98
N PRO A 17 17.77 -1.38 -8.59
CA PRO A 17 16.43 -1.68 -9.05
C PRO A 17 15.48 -1.71 -7.84
N ARG A 18 14.65 -0.68 -7.72
CA ARG A 18 13.63 -0.61 -6.67
C ARG A 18 12.56 -1.67 -6.93
N LEU A 19 12.10 -2.32 -5.87
CA LEU A 19 11.08 -3.36 -5.97
C LEU A 19 9.72 -2.77 -6.38
N GLN A 20 9.19 -3.27 -7.49
CA GLN A 20 7.83 -2.94 -7.94
C GLN A 20 6.77 -3.86 -7.32
N HIS A 21 7.14 -5.11 -7.02
CA HIS A 21 6.29 -6.11 -6.39
C HIS A 21 7.12 -6.98 -5.44
N LEU A 22 6.50 -7.46 -4.38
CA LEU A 22 7.08 -8.49 -3.54
C LEU A 22 6.87 -9.89 -4.14
N SER A 23 7.69 -10.87 -3.73
CA SER A 23 7.37 -12.27 -4.00
C SER A 23 6.20 -12.74 -3.14
N ILE A 24 5.54 -13.82 -3.55
CA ILE A 24 4.42 -14.41 -2.80
C ILE A 24 4.85 -14.79 -1.38
N GLU A 25 6.06 -15.32 -1.23
CA GLU A 25 6.62 -15.74 0.06
C GLU A 25 6.78 -14.55 1.01
N ARG A 26 7.26 -13.41 0.49
CA ARG A 26 7.42 -12.19 1.29
C ARG A 26 6.07 -11.61 1.71
N GLU A 27 5.10 -11.54 0.79
CA GLU A 27 3.75 -11.10 1.14
C GLU A 27 3.10 -12.04 2.17
N LYS A 28 3.29 -13.37 2.01
CA LYS A 28 2.77 -14.37 2.95
C LYS A 28 3.39 -14.21 4.34
N GLU A 29 4.68 -13.97 4.42
CA GLU A 29 5.34 -13.72 5.69
C GLU A 29 4.78 -12.48 6.39
N ILE A 30 4.56 -11.39 5.64
CA ILE A 30 3.98 -10.16 6.18
C ILE A 30 2.58 -10.41 6.72
N THR A 31 1.73 -11.16 6.00
CA THR A 31 0.35 -11.41 6.41
C THR A 31 0.20 -12.40 7.57
N GLN A 32 1.22 -13.22 7.83
CA GLN A 32 1.24 -14.15 8.97
C GLN A 32 1.56 -13.45 10.31
N ASP A 33 2.10 -12.24 10.26
CA ASP A 33 2.47 -11.46 11.44
C ASP A 33 1.78 -10.09 11.38
N LEU A 34 0.72 -9.92 12.17
CA LEU A 34 -0.08 -8.71 12.17
C LEU A 34 0.73 -7.45 12.51
N ILE A 35 1.71 -7.57 13.42
CA ILE A 35 2.58 -6.45 13.79
C ILE A 35 3.52 -6.13 12.62
N LEU A 36 4.06 -7.15 11.95
CA LEU A 36 4.88 -6.94 10.77
C LEU A 36 4.09 -6.29 9.62
N LEU A 37 2.83 -6.71 9.42
CA LEU A 37 1.93 -6.09 8.45
C LEU A 37 1.68 -4.61 8.77
N LEU A 38 1.35 -4.30 10.03
CA LEU A 38 1.14 -2.93 10.48
C LEU A 38 2.41 -2.07 10.28
N MET A 39 3.57 -2.59 10.69
CA MET A 39 4.87 -1.94 10.48
C MET A 39 5.15 -1.72 8.99
N THR A 40 4.79 -2.68 8.13
CA THR A 40 4.93 -2.54 6.69
C THR A 40 4.10 -1.37 6.17
N VAL A 41 2.83 -1.29 6.53
CA VAL A 41 1.94 -0.19 6.14
C VAL A 41 2.49 1.15 6.66
N SER A 42 2.94 1.21 7.91
CA SER A 42 3.48 2.44 8.51
C SER A 42 4.72 2.95 7.74
N VAL A 43 5.71 2.08 7.45
CA VAL A 43 6.92 2.50 6.73
C VAL A 43 6.62 2.87 5.27
N LEU A 44 5.65 2.21 4.61
CA LEU A 44 5.20 2.59 3.27
C LEU A 44 4.61 4.01 3.25
N ASN A 45 3.95 4.41 4.34
CA ASN A 45 3.41 5.76 4.56
C ASN A 45 4.44 6.74 5.17
N ARG A 46 5.73 6.41 5.09
CA ARG A 46 6.85 7.28 5.52
C ARG A 46 6.88 7.57 7.03
N TRP A 47 6.27 6.72 7.85
CA TRP A 47 6.39 6.84 9.30
C TRP A 47 7.81 6.51 9.75
N THR A 48 8.31 7.28 10.70
CA THR A 48 9.56 7.01 11.39
C THR A 48 9.34 6.03 12.55
N LEU A 49 10.43 5.50 13.12
CA LEU A 49 10.33 4.71 14.34
C LEU A 49 9.64 5.49 15.47
N GLN A 50 9.95 6.79 15.60
CA GLN A 50 9.38 7.64 16.65
C GLN A 50 7.86 7.82 16.45
N ASP A 51 7.40 8.00 15.21
CA ASP A 51 5.97 8.08 14.90
C ASP A 51 5.23 6.80 15.33
N ILE A 52 5.81 5.64 15.01
CA ILE A 52 5.24 4.33 15.36
C ILE A 52 5.15 4.17 16.88
N LEU A 53 6.20 4.52 17.62
CA LEU A 53 6.24 4.44 19.08
C LEU A 53 5.27 5.43 19.75
N THR A 54 5.01 6.57 19.12
CA THR A 54 4.05 7.56 19.63
C THR A 54 2.62 7.10 19.45
N PHE A 55 2.33 6.44 18.31
CA PHE A 55 0.98 6.09 17.92
C PHE A 55 0.53 4.72 18.43
N TYR A 56 1.44 3.74 18.53
CA TYR A 56 1.12 2.37 18.92
C TYR A 56 1.80 1.98 20.24
N LYS A 57 1.16 1.09 21.00
CA LYS A 57 1.68 0.55 22.26
C LYS A 57 2.71 -0.56 22.01
N PHE A 58 3.80 -0.24 21.32
CA PHE A 58 4.91 -1.16 21.12
C PHE A 58 6.13 -0.71 21.92
N SER A 59 6.96 -1.67 22.33
CA SER A 59 8.30 -1.36 22.82
C SER A 59 9.25 -1.02 21.65
N GLU A 60 10.24 -0.20 21.91
CA GLU A 60 11.27 0.14 20.91
C GLU A 60 11.97 -1.12 20.38
N SER A 61 12.23 -2.09 21.27
CA SER A 61 12.87 -3.36 20.90
C SER A 61 12.03 -4.16 19.92
N GLU A 62 10.72 -4.27 20.12
CA GLU A 62 9.80 -4.95 19.19
C GLU A 62 9.77 -4.25 17.83
N CYS A 63 9.69 -2.92 17.83
CA CYS A 63 9.72 -2.15 16.58
C CYS A 63 11.01 -2.39 15.80
N ILE A 64 12.18 -2.31 16.46
CA ILE A 64 13.48 -2.54 15.83
C ILE A 64 13.57 -3.95 15.26
N GLN A 65 13.09 -4.98 15.97
CA GLN A 65 13.05 -6.35 15.44
C GLN A 65 12.22 -6.47 14.17
N LYS A 66 11.04 -5.83 14.13
CA LYS A 66 10.19 -5.83 12.94
C LYS A 66 10.81 -5.03 11.79
N LEU A 67 11.41 -3.87 12.07
CA LEU A 67 12.16 -3.10 11.07
C LEU A 67 13.34 -3.90 10.50
N ALA A 68 14.10 -4.59 11.34
CA ALA A 68 15.17 -5.49 10.88
C ALA A 68 14.62 -6.64 10.01
N ARG A 69 13.38 -7.09 10.28
CA ARG A 69 12.73 -8.09 9.42
C ARG A 69 12.34 -7.49 8.07
N LEU A 70 11.80 -6.27 8.03
CA LEU A 70 11.50 -5.55 6.79
C LEU A 70 12.76 -5.25 5.96
N ASP A 71 13.89 -4.99 6.61
CA ASP A 71 15.20 -4.86 5.94
C ASP A 71 15.63 -6.17 5.26
N LYS A 72 15.51 -7.31 5.95
CA LYS A 72 15.75 -8.64 5.36
C LYS A 72 14.83 -8.94 4.18
N LEU A 73 13.59 -8.48 4.23
CA LEU A 73 12.61 -8.58 3.14
C LEU A 73 12.88 -7.58 2.00
N LYS A 74 13.89 -6.71 2.14
CA LYS A 74 14.24 -5.68 1.15
C LYS A 74 13.12 -4.68 0.83
N ILE A 75 12.25 -4.44 1.78
CA ILE A 75 11.23 -3.38 1.71
C ILE A 75 11.85 -2.05 2.11
N ILE A 76 12.71 -2.09 3.12
CA ILE A 76 13.47 -0.95 3.62
C ILE A 76 14.97 -1.29 3.69
N GLU A 77 15.77 -0.26 3.86
CA GLU A 77 17.13 -0.32 4.38
C GLU A 77 17.15 0.35 5.75
N LEU A 78 17.51 -0.41 6.79
CA LEU A 78 17.60 0.11 8.15
C LEU A 78 18.97 0.74 8.37
N LEU A 79 19.03 2.05 8.37
CA LEU A 79 20.25 2.85 8.51
C LEU A 79 20.60 3.09 9.99
N PRO A 80 21.83 3.56 10.29
CA PRO A 80 22.24 3.94 11.65
C PRO A 80 21.21 4.87 12.31
N LYS A 81 21.07 4.73 13.64
CA LYS A 81 20.05 5.42 14.45
C LYS A 81 18.61 5.09 14.06
N ASN A 82 18.38 3.87 13.55
CA ASN A 82 17.08 3.36 13.13
C ASN A 82 16.37 4.22 12.07
N LYS A 83 17.12 4.95 11.25
CA LYS A 83 16.55 5.67 10.11
C LYS A 83 16.08 4.68 9.05
N ILE A 84 14.92 4.94 8.51
CA ILE A 84 14.25 4.06 7.54
C ILE A 84 14.41 4.67 6.14
N LYS A 85 14.99 3.88 5.21
CA LYS A 85 15.03 4.22 3.78
C LYS A 85 14.22 3.19 3.01
N LEU A 86 13.23 3.63 2.26
CA LEU A 86 12.42 2.73 1.44
C LEU A 86 13.21 2.22 0.21
N LEU A 87 13.11 0.93 -0.05
CA LEU A 87 13.72 0.26 -1.20
C LEU A 87 12.69 -0.09 -2.29
N ILE A 88 11.42 0.26 -2.08
CA ILE A 88 10.36 0.05 -3.06
C ILE A 88 10.35 1.17 -4.11
N ALA A 89 9.85 0.84 -5.29
CA ALA A 89 9.67 1.82 -6.37
C ALA A 89 8.45 2.73 -6.09
N PRO A 90 8.41 3.96 -6.65
CA PRO A 90 7.24 4.83 -6.54
C PRO A 90 5.95 4.20 -7.08
N ASN A 91 6.06 3.30 -8.05
CA ASN A 91 4.95 2.54 -8.63
C ASN A 91 4.79 1.15 -7.99
N PHE A 92 5.21 1.00 -6.73
CA PHE A 92 5.03 -0.24 -5.99
C PHE A 92 3.55 -0.57 -5.84
N SER A 93 3.20 -1.83 -6.05
CA SER A 93 1.86 -2.34 -5.79
C SER A 93 1.91 -3.76 -5.23
N TRP A 94 0.92 -4.08 -4.42
CA TRP A 94 0.71 -5.44 -3.97
C TRP A 94 0.36 -6.35 -5.15
N ARG A 95 0.77 -7.60 -5.05
CA ARG A 95 0.48 -8.59 -6.08
C ARG A 95 -1.02 -8.82 -6.21
N GLY A 96 -1.54 -8.75 -7.44
CA GLY A 96 -2.92 -9.15 -7.74
C GLY A 96 -3.17 -10.61 -7.36
N ASN A 97 -4.23 -10.89 -6.61
CA ASN A 97 -4.52 -12.20 -5.99
C ASN A 97 -3.43 -12.71 -5.03
N GLY A 98 -2.54 -11.82 -4.57
CA GLY A 98 -1.50 -12.14 -3.61
C GLY A 98 -2.01 -12.24 -2.17
N PRO A 99 -1.15 -12.71 -1.24
CA PRO A 99 -1.51 -12.88 0.18
C PRO A 99 -2.02 -11.61 0.86
N ILE A 100 -1.48 -10.44 0.52
CA ILE A 100 -1.94 -9.15 1.08
C ILE A 100 -3.38 -8.85 0.62
N GLN A 101 -3.66 -9.02 -0.67
CA GLN A 101 -5.01 -8.80 -1.19
C GLN A 101 -6.01 -9.80 -0.58
N GLN A 102 -5.63 -11.07 -0.45
CA GLN A 102 -6.47 -12.09 0.19
C GLN A 102 -6.73 -11.74 1.66
N PHE A 103 -5.69 -11.34 2.40
CA PHE A 103 -5.82 -10.91 3.79
C PHE A 103 -6.82 -9.74 3.92
N PHE A 104 -6.71 -8.73 3.04
CA PHE A 104 -7.67 -7.63 3.01
C PHE A 104 -9.10 -8.15 2.80
N GLN A 105 -9.33 -8.98 1.78
CA GLN A 105 -10.66 -9.50 1.44
C GLN A 105 -11.28 -10.36 2.55
N GLU A 106 -10.46 -11.16 3.25
CA GLU A 106 -10.94 -12.10 4.27
C GLU A 106 -11.08 -11.46 5.66
N LYS A 107 -10.21 -10.51 6.00
CA LYS A 107 -10.10 -10.00 7.37
C LYS A 107 -10.53 -8.54 7.53
N ILE A 108 -10.33 -7.71 6.51
CA ILE A 108 -10.51 -6.26 6.63
C ILE A 108 -11.77 -5.79 5.90
N ALA A 109 -12.09 -6.34 4.73
CA ALA A 109 -13.13 -5.80 3.86
C ALA A 109 -14.50 -5.68 4.54
N ALA A 110 -14.88 -6.67 5.37
CA ALA A 110 -16.17 -6.63 6.07
C ALA A 110 -16.26 -5.48 7.09
N GLU A 111 -15.16 -5.15 7.75
CA GLU A 111 -15.08 -4.03 8.68
C GLU A 111 -15.00 -2.70 7.93
N TYR A 112 -14.19 -2.64 6.89
CA TYR A 112 -14.03 -1.47 6.02
C TYR A 112 -15.37 -0.98 5.46
N PHE A 113 -16.26 -1.88 5.06
CA PHE A 113 -17.59 -1.53 4.52
C PHE A 113 -18.70 -1.41 5.58
N LYS A 114 -18.40 -1.47 6.88
CA LYS A 114 -19.40 -1.28 7.94
C LYS A 114 -19.76 0.19 8.18
N THR A 115 -18.87 1.12 7.89
CA THR A 115 -19.15 2.55 8.03
C THR A 115 -20.24 3.00 7.05
N LYS A 116 -20.90 4.12 7.36
CA LYS A 116 -21.92 4.73 6.49
C LYS A 116 -21.32 5.60 5.38
N PHE A 117 -20.00 5.83 5.40
CA PHE A 117 -19.30 6.72 4.47
C PHE A 117 -19.92 8.12 4.37
N ASN A 118 -20.31 8.70 5.50
CA ASN A 118 -20.99 9.99 5.59
C ASN A 118 -20.18 11.08 6.31
N ASP A 119 -18.96 10.80 6.72
CA ASP A 119 -18.04 11.80 7.26
C ASP A 119 -17.43 12.61 6.09
N GLU A 120 -16.97 13.84 6.36
CA GLU A 120 -16.49 14.76 5.33
C GLU A 120 -15.28 14.24 4.54
N ASP A 121 -14.49 13.36 5.15
CA ASP A 121 -13.28 12.71 4.58
C ASP A 121 -13.55 11.28 4.09
N GLU A 122 -14.80 10.82 4.11
CA GLU A 122 -15.22 9.50 3.62
C GLU A 122 -16.04 9.61 2.32
N CYS A 123 -15.89 8.61 1.45
CA CYS A 123 -16.65 8.56 0.20
C CYS A 123 -16.88 7.11 -0.25
N LEU A 124 -18.13 6.76 -0.53
CA LEU A 124 -18.47 5.49 -1.20
C LEU A 124 -19.23 5.78 -2.50
N ILE A 125 -18.67 5.38 -3.63
CA ILE A 125 -19.27 5.53 -4.95
C ILE A 125 -19.65 4.15 -5.50
N GLY A 126 -20.95 3.88 -5.61
CA GLY A 126 -21.47 2.67 -6.23
C GLY A 126 -22.05 2.96 -7.61
N LEU A 127 -21.55 2.34 -8.67
CA LEU A 127 -22.00 2.50 -10.04
C LEU A 127 -22.35 1.15 -10.67
N ASN A 128 -23.44 1.11 -11.41
CA ASN A 128 -23.85 -0.03 -12.22
C ASN A 128 -23.98 0.40 -13.67
N GLY A 129 -23.51 -0.44 -14.59
CA GLY A 129 -23.58 -0.16 -16.02
C GLY A 129 -23.27 -1.37 -16.87
N MET A 130 -23.53 -1.26 -18.16
CA MET A 130 -23.18 -2.27 -19.16
C MET A 130 -22.12 -1.69 -20.09
N LEU A 131 -20.91 -2.21 -19.99
CA LEU A 131 -19.78 -1.78 -20.80
C LEU A 131 -19.38 -2.85 -21.82
N SER A 132 -18.98 -2.42 -23.02
CA SER A 132 -18.27 -3.28 -23.95
C SER A 132 -16.91 -3.67 -23.35
N SER A 133 -16.29 -4.75 -23.87
CA SER A 133 -14.94 -5.14 -23.45
C SER A 133 -13.93 -4.02 -23.64
N GLN A 134 -14.04 -3.26 -24.73
CA GLN A 134 -13.17 -2.11 -25.01
C GLN A 134 -13.35 -1.01 -23.97
N SER A 135 -14.58 -0.60 -23.69
CA SER A 135 -14.89 0.45 -22.70
C SER A 135 -14.52 0.01 -21.29
N ASN A 136 -14.70 -1.27 -20.93
CA ASN A 136 -14.25 -1.81 -19.66
C ASN A 136 -12.71 -1.71 -19.51
N GLY A 137 -11.97 -2.12 -20.57
CA GLY A 137 -10.51 -1.99 -20.59
C GLY A 137 -10.04 -0.53 -20.47
N GLU A 138 -10.72 0.41 -21.11
CA GLU A 138 -10.44 1.85 -20.97
C GLU A 138 -10.70 2.33 -19.53
N PHE A 139 -11.83 1.94 -18.94
CA PHE A 139 -12.16 2.31 -17.58
C PHE A 139 -11.16 1.77 -16.57
N GLN A 140 -10.72 0.50 -16.72
CA GLN A 140 -9.65 -0.04 -15.87
C GLN A 140 -8.33 0.74 -15.99
N ARG A 141 -7.97 1.25 -17.18
CA ARG A 141 -6.79 2.12 -17.34
C ARG A 141 -6.95 3.43 -16.56
N LYS A 142 -8.17 4.02 -16.56
CA LYS A 142 -8.47 5.24 -15.77
C LYS A 142 -8.34 4.97 -14.27
N LEU A 143 -8.82 3.84 -13.76
CA LEU A 143 -8.64 3.45 -12.35
C LEU A 143 -7.16 3.28 -11.97
N LYS A 144 -6.38 2.64 -12.84
CA LYS A 144 -4.93 2.52 -12.62
C LYS A 144 -4.20 3.88 -12.64
N LYS A 145 -4.70 4.84 -13.43
CA LYS A 145 -4.19 6.20 -13.38
C LYS A 145 -4.54 6.86 -12.05
N LEU A 146 -5.80 6.79 -11.63
CA LEU A 146 -6.25 7.36 -10.35
C LEU A 146 -5.49 6.77 -9.15
N ALA A 147 -5.12 5.49 -9.19
CA ALA A 147 -4.27 4.89 -8.16
C ALA A 147 -2.87 5.55 -8.12
N ARG A 148 -2.27 5.87 -9.26
CA ARG A 148 -0.98 6.61 -9.31
C ARG A 148 -1.14 8.05 -8.82
N ASP A 149 -2.21 8.72 -9.22
CA ASP A 149 -2.50 10.08 -8.76
C ASP A 149 -2.64 10.12 -7.23
N PHE A 150 -3.23 9.08 -6.62
CA PHE A 150 -3.28 8.91 -5.17
C PHE A 150 -1.89 8.70 -4.54
N ASP A 151 -1.04 7.88 -5.16
CA ASP A 151 0.33 7.67 -4.68
C ASP A 151 1.16 8.96 -4.75
N ASP A 152 0.97 9.77 -5.79
CA ASP A 152 1.64 11.06 -5.95
C ASP A 152 1.22 12.03 -4.83
N ILE A 153 -0.10 12.18 -4.56
CA ILE A 153 -0.64 12.98 -3.46
C ILE A 153 -0.09 12.50 -2.11
N ASN A 154 -0.11 11.18 -1.84
CA ASN A 154 0.42 10.62 -0.60
C ASN A 154 1.93 10.87 -0.42
N ASN A 155 2.69 10.88 -1.52
CA ASN A 155 4.12 11.20 -1.48
C ASN A 155 4.36 12.70 -1.22
N ASP A 156 3.56 13.58 -1.79
CA ASP A 156 3.65 15.03 -1.55
C ASP A 156 3.37 15.36 -0.09
N ASP A 157 2.32 14.75 0.48
CA ASP A 157 1.95 14.93 1.89
C ASP A 157 2.93 14.26 2.86
N ALA A 158 3.82 13.38 2.40
CA ALA A 158 4.78 12.70 3.27
C ALA A 158 5.76 13.64 3.99
N SER A 159 5.91 14.86 3.51
CA SER A 159 6.72 15.92 4.14
C SER A 159 6.01 16.63 5.29
N LEU A 160 4.69 16.51 5.41
CA LEU A 160 3.89 17.12 6.47
C LEU A 160 4.07 16.37 7.80
N PRO A 161 3.94 17.08 8.95
CA PRO A 161 3.87 16.44 10.25
C PRO A 161 2.74 15.39 10.33
N LEU A 162 2.95 14.34 11.15
CA LEU A 162 1.99 13.25 11.27
C LEU A 162 0.60 13.71 11.75
N GLU A 163 0.56 14.73 12.62
CA GLU A 163 -0.66 15.32 13.16
C GLU A 163 -1.53 16.04 12.11
N GLN A 164 -0.95 16.32 10.95
CA GLN A 164 -1.64 16.95 9.82
C GLN A 164 -2.08 15.93 8.75
N ARG A 165 -1.87 14.63 8.98
CA ARG A 165 -2.20 13.56 8.05
C ARG A 165 -3.09 12.53 8.71
N ASN A 166 -4.10 12.06 7.99
CA ASN A 166 -4.95 10.95 8.39
C ASN A 166 -4.62 9.71 7.56
N GLY A 167 -4.69 8.54 8.19
CA GLY A 167 -4.56 7.27 7.47
C GLY A 167 -5.78 7.04 6.59
N VAL A 168 -5.58 6.97 5.28
CA VAL A 168 -6.65 6.76 4.30
C VAL A 168 -6.43 5.44 3.56
N THR A 169 -7.46 4.64 3.43
CA THR A 169 -7.47 3.44 2.59
C THR A 169 -8.43 3.62 1.43
N VAL A 170 -7.94 3.48 0.21
CA VAL A 170 -8.76 3.52 -1.01
C VAL A 170 -8.86 2.13 -1.61
N VAL A 171 -10.08 1.68 -1.89
CA VAL A 171 -10.34 0.41 -2.56
C VAL A 171 -11.00 0.66 -3.91
N MET A 172 -10.32 0.28 -4.98
CA MET A 172 -10.81 0.42 -6.34
C MET A 172 -11.05 -0.96 -6.94
N ALA A 173 -12.28 -1.31 -7.23
CA ALA A 173 -12.64 -2.63 -7.75
C ALA A 173 -13.64 -2.54 -8.89
N VAL A 174 -13.40 -3.32 -9.94
CA VAL A 174 -14.34 -3.52 -11.06
C VAL A 174 -14.51 -5.02 -11.28
N ARG A 175 -15.74 -5.45 -11.33
CA ARG A 175 -16.07 -6.84 -11.67
C ARG A 175 -17.39 -6.91 -12.44
N ASN A 176 -17.57 -7.98 -13.17
CA ASN A 176 -18.88 -8.30 -13.75
C ASN A 176 -19.87 -8.60 -12.62
N TRP A 177 -21.10 -8.09 -12.75
CA TRP A 177 -22.17 -8.24 -11.75
C TRP A 177 -22.93 -9.59 -11.83
N ARG A 178 -22.24 -10.66 -12.21
CA ARG A 178 -22.77 -12.02 -12.08
C ARG A 178 -22.60 -12.49 -10.62
N TYR A 179 -23.48 -11.97 -9.76
CA TYR A 179 -23.47 -12.38 -8.35
C TYR A 179 -24.20 -13.71 -8.20
N GLY A 180 -23.63 -14.62 -7.40
CA GLY A 180 -24.24 -15.90 -7.08
C GLY A 180 -25.65 -15.78 -6.49
N LEU A 181 -25.93 -14.67 -5.80
CA LEU A 181 -27.24 -14.32 -5.27
C LEU A 181 -28.33 -14.31 -6.35
N PHE A 182 -28.02 -13.92 -7.58
CA PHE A 182 -28.97 -13.84 -8.70
C PHE A 182 -28.94 -15.07 -9.63
N ALA A 183 -28.06 -16.04 -9.37
CA ALA A 183 -27.93 -17.22 -10.20
C ALA A 183 -29.25 -18.02 -10.36
N PRO A 184 -30.09 -18.18 -9.32
CA PRO A 184 -31.38 -18.85 -9.44
C PRO A 184 -32.40 -18.13 -10.36
N LEU A 185 -32.20 -16.84 -10.62
CA LEU A 185 -33.10 -16.01 -11.43
C LEU A 185 -32.72 -16.00 -12.93
N LEU A 186 -31.59 -16.59 -13.28
CA LEU A 186 -31.15 -16.66 -14.67
C LEU A 186 -31.99 -17.69 -15.44
N ARG A 187 -32.43 -17.34 -16.64
CA ARG A 187 -33.01 -18.33 -17.58
C ARG A 187 -31.90 -19.28 -18.00
N ARG A 188 -32.17 -20.61 -17.97
CA ARG A 188 -31.30 -21.64 -18.49
C ARG A 188 -31.34 -21.65 -20.01
#